data_4208c06e61c8575c6161a6cf90af9324
#
_entry.id   4208c06e61c8575c6161a6cf90af9324
#
_cell.length_a   1.000
_cell.length_b   1.000
_cell.length_c   1.000
_cell.angle_alpha   90.00
_cell.angle_beta   90.00
_cell.angle_gamma   90.00
#
_symmetry.space_group_name_H-M   'P 1'
#
loop_
_entity.id
_entity.type
_entity.pdbx_description
1 polymer ?
#
loop_
_entity_poly.entity_id
_entity_poly.type
_entity_poly.pdbx_seq_one_letter_code
_entity_poly.pdbx_strand_id
1 'polypeptide(L)'
;MPTIHYLTAADAIAAAAAHFATLPRIGIDLEFDDMRYRYGRHLALIQVFDGQEVYLIDPLPLEPDMAAGLEPLFAVLRDPAVAKVFHSCKSDILLLDEVFGVNCRTIVDTSVQFSLLAAEDNNISLGRLIQSELGFEVDKGEQKSNWLKRPLTEAQKEYAANDVLYLFELTDRLAARLADMGRAQWAAEENQALEAVRYGRDEPRPWARNAAKFKIAPQEMPVFRELYKLRDAVARQLDRPPYHVISNDRLAELARQPIETANQLRAANGLHPELKRAPYAEQLLAIGTTDLPDEAPLPPDQRKFPFRRRLNGAAANRAEARETLLLALKAHLAADQGPVMANMVLSNRLIADIVEQGAAGALRPWQQQLLKAAAEKHGEDYDQVAAPF
;
A
#
# COMPACT_ATOMS: atom_id res chain seq x y z
N MET A 1 19.86 2.95 26.21
CA MET A 1 19.43 2.91 24.79
C MET A 1 20.42 2.07 24.01
N PRO A 2 20.02 1.31 22.99
CA PRO A 2 20.94 0.59 22.12
C PRO A 2 21.85 1.56 21.37
N THR A 3 22.98 1.06 20.91
CA THR A 3 23.84 1.82 19.98
C THR A 3 23.12 2.01 18.66
N ILE A 4 23.16 3.24 18.11
CA ILE A 4 22.60 3.55 16.79
C ILE A 4 23.77 3.70 15.80
N HIS A 5 23.85 2.83 14.80
CA HIS A 5 24.79 2.89 13.70
C HIS A 5 24.17 3.61 12.51
N TYR A 6 24.79 4.67 12.04
CA TYR A 6 24.33 5.39 10.84
C TYR A 6 25.24 5.05 9.66
N LEU A 7 24.72 4.28 8.70
CA LEU A 7 25.48 3.71 7.58
C LEU A 7 25.14 4.43 6.27
N THR A 8 26.18 4.91 5.58
CA THR A 8 26.08 5.67 4.34
C THR A 8 26.93 5.09 3.20
N ALA A 9 27.83 4.16 3.50
CA ALA A 9 28.75 3.57 2.55
C ALA A 9 28.36 2.12 2.21
N ALA A 10 28.47 1.73 0.95
CA ALA A 10 28.08 0.41 0.46
C ALA A 10 28.81 -0.75 1.15
N ASP A 11 30.08 -0.59 1.47
CA ASP A 11 30.88 -1.59 2.18
C ASP A 11 30.43 -1.80 3.63
N ALA A 12 30.09 -0.70 4.33
CA ALA A 12 29.54 -0.77 5.68
C ALA A 12 28.14 -1.43 5.68
N ILE A 13 27.31 -1.13 4.68
CA ILE A 13 26.00 -1.77 4.50
C ILE A 13 26.17 -3.26 4.20
N ALA A 14 27.12 -3.63 3.34
CA ALA A 14 27.40 -5.03 3.03
C ALA A 14 27.89 -5.80 4.27
N ALA A 15 28.74 -5.20 5.10
CA ALA A 15 29.20 -5.80 6.35
C ALA A 15 28.03 -6.02 7.34
N ALA A 16 27.15 -5.02 7.49
CA ALA A 16 25.96 -5.16 8.32
C ALA A 16 25.00 -6.22 7.77
N ALA A 17 24.77 -6.27 6.47
CA ALA A 17 23.93 -7.28 5.82
C ALA A 17 24.49 -8.71 6.01
N ALA A 18 25.82 -8.90 5.96
CA ALA A 18 26.45 -10.17 6.26
C ALA A 18 26.21 -10.62 7.71
N HIS A 19 26.19 -9.66 8.66
CA HIS A 19 25.79 -9.94 10.04
C HIS A 19 24.31 -10.32 10.12
N PHE A 20 23.42 -9.55 9.51
CA PHE A 20 21.96 -9.82 9.53
C PHE A 20 21.61 -11.19 8.96
N ALA A 21 22.32 -11.64 7.93
CA ALA A 21 22.12 -12.95 7.32
C ALA A 21 22.39 -14.13 8.28
N THR A 22 23.12 -13.89 9.39
CA THR A 22 23.39 -14.93 10.42
C THR A 22 22.29 -15.00 11.49
N LEU A 23 21.36 -14.04 11.51
CA LEU A 23 20.36 -13.91 12.56
C LEU A 23 19.08 -14.66 12.19
N PRO A 24 18.33 -15.21 13.18
CA PRO A 24 17.04 -15.84 12.91
C PRO A 24 15.96 -14.82 12.51
N ARG A 25 16.12 -13.55 12.92
CA ARG A 25 15.17 -12.46 12.63
C ARG A 25 15.84 -11.09 12.71
N ILE A 26 15.28 -10.13 11.99
CA ILE A 26 15.57 -8.69 12.07
C ILE A 26 14.27 -7.90 12.20
N GLY A 27 14.30 -6.82 13.01
CA GLY A 27 13.24 -5.80 12.98
C GLY A 27 13.54 -4.82 11.85
N ILE A 28 12.54 -4.38 11.09
CA ILE A 28 12.76 -3.50 9.95
C ILE A 28 11.59 -2.54 9.75
N ASP A 29 11.93 -1.30 9.35
CA ASP A 29 11.00 -0.27 8.93
C ASP A 29 11.62 0.58 7.83
N LEU A 30 10.81 1.32 7.06
CA LEU A 30 11.27 2.16 5.95
C LEU A 30 10.67 3.56 6.05
N GLU A 31 11.53 4.57 5.83
CA GLU A 31 11.07 5.93 5.56
C GLU A 31 11.22 6.26 4.08
N PHE A 32 10.19 6.84 3.48
CA PHE A 32 10.19 7.15 2.05
C PHE A 32 9.31 8.36 1.71
N ASP A 33 9.61 8.98 0.58
CA ASP A 33 8.74 9.98 -0.04
C ASP A 33 7.79 9.31 -1.02
N ASP A 34 6.48 9.57 -0.87
CA ASP A 34 5.44 9.10 -1.79
C ASP A 34 4.83 10.31 -2.51
N MET A 35 5.55 10.82 -3.51
CA MET A 35 5.14 11.98 -4.33
C MET A 35 4.84 13.27 -3.54
N ARG A 36 5.47 13.47 -2.40
CA ARG A 36 5.28 14.71 -1.61
C ARG A 36 6.29 15.79 -1.99
N TYR A 37 7.54 15.39 -2.24
CA TYR A 37 8.67 16.30 -2.53
C TYR A 37 9.23 16.09 -3.92
N ARG A 38 9.28 14.84 -4.39
CA ARG A 38 9.79 14.42 -5.69
C ARG A 38 8.74 13.67 -6.49
N TYR A 39 9.02 13.41 -7.77
CA TYR A 39 8.16 12.59 -8.62
C TYR A 39 8.42 11.09 -8.35
N GLY A 40 7.36 10.33 -8.08
CA GLY A 40 7.48 8.90 -7.76
C GLY A 40 7.74 8.63 -6.27
N ARG A 41 8.12 7.41 -5.98
CA ARG A 41 8.48 6.96 -4.63
C ARG A 41 9.98 6.92 -4.48
N HIS A 42 10.48 7.45 -3.38
CA HIS A 42 11.91 7.52 -3.09
C HIS A 42 12.19 6.98 -1.70
N LEU A 43 12.94 5.89 -1.63
CA LEU A 43 13.44 5.36 -0.38
C LEU A 43 14.39 6.39 0.25
N ALA A 44 14.14 6.74 1.52
CA ALA A 44 14.91 7.75 2.23
C ALA A 44 15.75 7.18 3.39
N LEU A 45 15.27 6.13 4.06
CA LEU A 45 15.98 5.48 5.16
C LEU A 45 15.48 4.05 5.31
N ILE A 46 16.35 3.14 5.73
CA ILE A 46 16.01 1.79 6.18
C ILE A 46 16.48 1.65 7.61
N GLN A 47 15.58 1.28 8.51
CA GLN A 47 15.89 0.97 9.88
C GLN A 47 15.98 -0.54 10.05
N VAL A 48 17.02 -1.02 10.72
CA VAL A 48 17.17 -2.44 11.08
C VAL A 48 17.52 -2.56 12.55
N PHE A 49 16.84 -3.46 13.26
CA PHE A 49 17.17 -3.87 14.62
C PHE A 49 17.59 -5.33 14.61
N ASP A 50 18.77 -5.62 15.15
CA ASP A 50 19.34 -6.98 15.17
C ASP A 50 19.02 -7.76 16.47
N GLY A 51 18.34 -7.13 17.40
CA GLY A 51 18.03 -7.63 18.75
C GLY A 51 18.91 -7.01 19.85
N GLN A 52 19.93 -6.26 19.49
CA GLN A 52 20.83 -5.56 20.41
C GLN A 52 21.09 -4.10 20.00
N GLU A 53 21.33 -3.85 18.72
CA GLU A 53 21.71 -2.56 18.16
C GLU A 53 20.78 -2.16 17.00
N VAL A 54 20.69 -0.85 16.73
CA VAL A 54 19.89 -0.30 15.64
C VAL A 54 20.80 0.22 14.55
N TYR A 55 20.47 -0.09 13.31
CA TYR A 55 21.17 0.35 12.12
C TYR A 55 20.26 1.24 11.29
N LEU A 56 20.66 2.48 11.10
CA LEU A 56 20.01 3.44 10.22
C LEU A 56 20.79 3.47 8.91
N ILE A 57 20.25 2.86 7.87
CA ILE A 57 20.90 2.73 6.56
C ILE A 57 20.38 3.83 5.67
N ASP A 58 21.23 4.80 5.36
CA ASP A 58 20.93 5.92 4.49
C ASP A 58 21.28 5.58 3.03
N PRO A 59 20.30 5.39 2.16
CA PRO A 59 20.54 5.01 0.78
C PRO A 59 20.91 6.19 -0.13
N LEU A 60 20.61 7.45 0.25
CA LEU A 60 20.74 8.62 -0.62
C LEU A 60 22.18 8.86 -1.08
N PRO A 61 23.23 8.68 -0.24
CA PRO A 61 24.62 8.81 -0.70
C PRO A 61 25.07 7.77 -1.73
N LEU A 62 24.25 6.70 -1.93
CA LEU A 62 24.52 5.66 -2.93
C LEU A 62 23.99 6.01 -4.33
N GLU A 63 23.20 7.10 -4.48
CA GLU A 63 22.72 7.53 -5.80
C GLU A 63 23.91 7.83 -6.75
N PRO A 64 23.84 7.46 -8.06
CA PRO A 64 22.71 6.82 -8.75
C PRO A 64 22.66 5.29 -8.62
N ASP A 65 23.63 4.63 -8.00
CA ASP A 65 23.76 3.16 -7.95
C ASP A 65 23.17 2.56 -6.65
N MET A 66 22.12 3.20 -6.13
CA MET A 66 21.46 2.83 -4.86
C MET A 66 21.09 1.34 -4.82
N ALA A 67 20.51 0.80 -5.87
CA ALA A 67 20.09 -0.60 -5.92
C ALA A 67 21.29 -1.57 -5.77
N ALA A 68 22.41 -1.27 -6.41
CA ALA A 68 23.62 -2.08 -6.31
C ALA A 68 24.26 -2.00 -4.92
N GLY A 69 24.28 -0.80 -4.32
CA GLY A 69 24.81 -0.60 -2.97
C GLY A 69 23.96 -1.26 -1.87
N LEU A 70 22.65 -1.39 -2.10
CA LEU A 70 21.73 -2.06 -1.18
C LEU A 70 21.53 -3.56 -1.45
N GLU A 71 22.08 -4.11 -2.55
CA GLU A 71 21.85 -5.51 -2.93
C GLU A 71 22.22 -6.53 -1.84
N PRO A 72 23.31 -6.36 -1.04
CA PRO A 72 23.58 -7.25 0.09
C PRO A 72 22.43 -7.30 1.11
N LEU A 73 21.82 -6.14 1.42
CA LEU A 73 20.65 -6.08 2.31
C LEU A 73 19.41 -6.68 1.64
N PHE A 74 19.19 -6.41 0.36
CA PHE A 74 18.08 -6.98 -0.39
C PHE A 74 18.14 -8.51 -0.46
N ALA A 75 19.35 -9.08 -0.50
CA ALA A 75 19.53 -10.54 -0.39
C ALA A 75 18.99 -11.06 0.95
N VAL A 76 19.25 -10.37 2.07
CA VAL A 76 18.69 -10.73 3.39
C VAL A 76 17.17 -10.61 3.40
N LEU A 77 16.60 -9.58 2.76
CA LEU A 77 15.14 -9.41 2.70
C LEU A 77 14.46 -10.56 1.91
N ARG A 78 15.14 -11.10 0.90
CA ARG A 78 14.65 -12.24 0.11
C ARG A 78 14.92 -13.59 0.77
N ASP A 79 15.83 -13.67 1.74
CA ASP A 79 16.19 -14.92 2.38
C ASP A 79 15.08 -15.43 3.31
N PRO A 80 14.50 -16.62 3.05
CA PRO A 80 13.47 -17.19 3.91
C PRO A 80 13.99 -17.66 5.28
N ALA A 81 15.30 -17.80 5.46
CA ALA A 81 15.90 -18.22 6.73
C ALA A 81 15.87 -17.10 7.79
N VAL A 82 15.82 -15.83 7.38
CA VAL A 82 15.76 -14.67 8.27
C VAL A 82 14.33 -14.13 8.31
N ALA A 83 13.70 -14.10 9.46
CA ALA A 83 12.39 -13.49 9.61
C ALA A 83 12.49 -11.95 9.64
N LYS A 84 11.66 -11.26 8.88
CA LYS A 84 11.55 -9.80 8.86
C LYS A 84 10.35 -9.37 9.67
N VAL A 85 10.61 -8.75 10.82
CA VAL A 85 9.58 -8.26 11.75
C VAL A 85 9.29 -6.81 11.45
N PHE A 86 8.04 -6.51 11.15
CA PHE A 86 7.54 -5.19 10.79
C PHE A 86 6.36 -4.76 11.66
N HIS A 87 5.96 -3.51 11.47
CA HIS A 87 4.64 -3.02 11.87
C HIS A 87 3.94 -2.35 10.68
N SER A 88 2.81 -2.92 10.22
CA SER A 88 2.01 -2.39 9.10
C SER A 88 2.76 -2.26 7.76
N CYS A 89 3.56 -3.27 7.43
CA CYS A 89 4.58 -3.27 6.36
C CYS A 89 4.06 -3.19 4.92
N LYS A 90 2.75 -3.13 4.68
CA LYS A 90 2.22 -3.21 3.31
C LYS A 90 2.76 -2.12 2.38
N SER A 91 2.94 -0.90 2.90
CA SER A 91 3.50 0.22 2.14
C SER A 91 4.96 0.01 1.79
N ASP A 92 5.72 -0.56 2.73
CA ASP A 92 7.16 -0.85 2.61
C ASP A 92 7.41 -1.95 1.57
N ILE A 93 6.62 -3.02 1.63
CA ILE A 93 6.66 -4.10 0.64
C ILE A 93 6.34 -3.57 -0.77
N LEU A 94 5.33 -2.72 -0.89
CA LEU A 94 4.96 -2.12 -2.17
C LEU A 94 6.06 -1.19 -2.70
N LEU A 95 6.72 -0.42 -1.83
CA LEU A 95 7.87 0.41 -2.20
C LEU A 95 9.03 -0.45 -2.70
N LEU A 96 9.42 -1.48 -1.94
CA LEU A 96 10.53 -2.37 -2.28
C LEU A 96 10.28 -3.10 -3.60
N ASP A 97 9.06 -3.56 -3.85
CA ASP A 97 8.70 -4.19 -5.12
C ASP A 97 8.67 -3.18 -6.28
N GLU A 98 8.07 -1.98 -6.08
CA GLU A 98 7.95 -0.95 -7.12
C GLU A 98 9.31 -0.43 -7.58
N VAL A 99 10.14 -0.03 -6.62
CA VAL A 99 11.39 0.71 -6.90
C VAL A 99 12.55 -0.24 -7.22
N PHE A 100 12.62 -1.37 -6.50
CA PHE A 100 13.78 -2.27 -6.56
C PHE A 100 13.48 -3.69 -7.04
N GLY A 101 12.21 -4.05 -7.22
CA GLY A 101 11.82 -5.43 -7.55
C GLY A 101 12.11 -6.43 -6.43
N VAL A 102 12.18 -5.96 -5.18
CA VAL A 102 12.50 -6.78 -4.01
C VAL A 102 11.24 -7.33 -3.37
N ASN A 103 11.18 -8.64 -3.22
CA ASN A 103 10.09 -9.34 -2.57
C ASN A 103 10.56 -9.93 -1.24
N CYS A 104 10.09 -9.37 -0.14
CA CYS A 104 10.42 -9.87 1.20
C CYS A 104 9.82 -11.25 1.42
N ARG A 105 10.59 -12.10 2.13
CA ARG A 105 10.17 -13.45 2.53
C ARG A 105 10.18 -13.56 4.05
N THR A 106 9.40 -14.49 4.59
CA THR A 106 9.28 -14.74 6.03
C THR A 106 8.96 -13.45 6.80
N ILE A 107 7.84 -12.85 6.42
CA ILE A 107 7.33 -11.61 7.03
C ILE A 107 6.58 -11.96 8.31
N VAL A 108 6.81 -11.16 9.36
CA VAL A 108 6.03 -11.13 10.59
C VAL A 108 5.59 -9.70 10.85
N ASP A 109 4.29 -9.42 10.79
CA ASP A 109 3.74 -8.08 10.97
C ASP A 109 2.96 -7.98 12.29
N THR A 110 3.44 -7.11 13.19
CA THR A 110 2.82 -6.93 14.51
C THR A 110 1.42 -6.32 14.44
N SER A 111 1.09 -5.57 13.38
CA SER A 111 -0.27 -5.07 13.18
C SER A 111 -1.23 -6.19 12.79
N VAL A 112 -0.77 -7.17 12.02
CA VAL A 112 -1.51 -8.41 11.69
C VAL A 112 -1.75 -9.23 12.95
N GLN A 113 -0.69 -9.45 13.75
CA GLN A 113 -0.81 -10.18 15.01
C GLN A 113 -1.82 -9.52 15.96
N PHE A 114 -1.70 -8.21 16.14
CA PHE A 114 -2.62 -7.44 16.99
C PHE A 114 -4.06 -7.49 16.48
N SER A 115 -4.26 -7.32 15.18
CA SER A 115 -5.60 -7.37 14.56
C SER A 115 -6.32 -8.69 14.83
N LEU A 116 -5.59 -9.80 14.82
CA LEU A 116 -6.15 -11.12 15.11
C LEU A 116 -6.49 -11.33 16.61
N LEU A 117 -5.91 -10.54 17.50
CA LEU A 117 -6.20 -10.55 18.93
C LEU A 117 -7.32 -9.58 19.32
N ALA A 118 -7.32 -8.39 18.70
CA ALA A 118 -8.19 -7.29 19.09
C ALA A 118 -9.66 -7.55 18.71
N ALA A 119 -10.55 -7.26 19.64
CA ALA A 119 -11.98 -7.28 19.38
C ALA A 119 -12.53 -5.91 18.89
N GLU A 120 -11.72 -4.84 18.91
CA GLU A 120 -12.23 -3.47 18.72
C GLU A 120 -11.57 -2.67 17.59
N ASP A 121 -10.24 -2.71 17.41
CA ASP A 121 -9.54 -1.90 16.40
C ASP A 121 -8.43 -2.69 15.73
N ASN A 122 -8.53 -2.87 14.39
CA ASN A 122 -7.56 -3.60 13.59
C ASN A 122 -6.54 -2.69 12.88
N ASN A 123 -6.50 -1.40 13.20
CA ASN A 123 -5.57 -0.44 12.60
C ASN A 123 -4.85 0.37 13.69
N ILE A 124 -4.10 -0.33 14.53
CA ILE A 124 -3.34 0.30 15.61
C ILE A 124 -2.03 0.89 15.06
N SER A 125 -1.68 2.11 15.46
CA SER A 125 -0.35 2.65 15.18
C SER A 125 0.70 2.04 16.11
N LEU A 126 1.97 1.94 15.67
CA LEU A 126 3.05 1.36 16.47
C LEU A 126 3.14 2.00 17.86
N GLY A 127 3.10 3.32 17.96
CA GLY A 127 3.16 3.99 19.26
C GLY A 127 1.99 3.65 20.21
N ARG A 128 0.77 3.43 19.66
CA ARG A 128 -0.36 2.95 20.50
C ARG A 128 -0.19 1.50 20.89
N LEU A 129 0.38 0.68 20.01
CA LEU A 129 0.68 -0.71 20.30
C LEU A 129 1.75 -0.81 21.41
N ILE A 130 2.81 -0.01 21.34
CA ILE A 130 3.83 0.07 22.39
C ILE A 130 3.20 0.48 23.71
N GLN A 131 2.37 1.52 23.72
CA GLN A 131 1.69 1.98 24.94
C GLN A 131 0.78 0.90 25.53
N SER A 132 0.00 0.20 24.70
CA SER A 132 -0.94 -0.83 25.18
C SER A 132 -0.25 -2.09 25.68
N GLU A 133 0.82 -2.54 25.02
CA GLU A 133 1.48 -3.81 25.31
C GLU A 133 2.69 -3.66 26.24
N LEU A 134 3.40 -2.52 26.18
CA LEU A 134 4.64 -2.29 26.95
C LEU A 134 4.49 -1.23 28.03
N GLY A 135 3.43 -0.40 28.00
CA GLY A 135 3.07 0.52 29.08
C GLY A 135 3.79 1.86 29.09
N PHE A 136 4.43 2.27 27.97
CA PHE A 136 5.08 3.58 27.84
C PHE A 136 4.77 4.24 26.49
N GLU A 137 5.02 5.54 26.42
CA GLU A 137 4.79 6.34 25.21
C GLU A 137 6.10 6.55 24.46
N VAL A 138 6.01 6.56 23.13
CA VAL A 138 7.09 6.96 22.21
C VAL A 138 6.71 8.25 21.48
N ASP A 139 7.71 9.09 21.21
CA ASP A 139 7.51 10.34 20.48
C ASP A 139 7.08 10.05 19.01
N LYS A 140 6.14 10.85 18.51
CA LYS A 140 5.60 10.78 17.14
C LYS A 140 5.94 12.02 16.31
N GLY A 141 6.80 12.90 16.82
CA GLY A 141 7.04 14.22 16.24
C GLY A 141 7.52 14.19 14.79
N GLU A 142 8.30 13.18 14.41
CA GLU A 142 8.99 13.13 13.12
C GLU A 142 8.28 12.30 12.04
N GLN A 143 7.15 11.67 12.32
CA GLN A 143 6.41 10.83 11.35
C GLN A 143 6.11 11.52 10.00
N LYS A 144 5.93 12.85 9.99
CA LYS A 144 5.62 13.64 8.79
C LYS A 144 6.82 14.47 8.32
N SER A 145 7.99 14.20 8.82
CA SER A 145 9.22 14.89 8.50
C SER A 145 9.61 14.73 7.03
N ASN A 146 10.47 15.62 6.54
CA ASN A 146 11.08 15.44 5.21
C ASN A 146 12.29 14.52 5.32
N TRP A 147 12.07 13.23 5.13
CA TRP A 147 13.08 12.19 5.21
C TRP A 147 14.12 12.24 4.08
N LEU A 148 13.85 12.97 2.98
CA LEU A 148 14.85 13.18 1.91
C LEU A 148 15.87 14.27 2.26
N LYS A 149 15.60 15.09 3.30
CA LYS A 149 16.53 16.15 3.71
C LYS A 149 17.75 15.58 4.45
N ARG A 150 18.95 16.12 4.15
CA ARG A 150 20.19 15.79 4.84
C ARG A 150 20.88 17.04 5.38
N PRO A 151 21.62 16.91 6.50
CA PRO A 151 21.72 15.74 7.36
C PRO A 151 20.42 15.45 8.12
N LEU A 152 20.20 14.21 8.56
CA LEU A 152 19.14 13.89 9.49
C LEU A 152 19.41 14.55 10.85
N THR A 153 18.37 15.06 11.49
CA THR A 153 18.46 15.56 12.86
C THR A 153 18.57 14.41 13.85
N GLU A 154 19.06 14.67 15.06
CA GLU A 154 19.10 13.64 16.12
C GLU A 154 17.68 13.17 16.47
N ALA A 155 16.69 14.08 16.49
CA ALA A 155 15.27 13.69 16.70
C ALA A 155 14.77 12.72 15.62
N GLN A 156 15.12 12.92 14.34
CA GLN A 156 14.79 11.99 13.28
C GLN A 156 15.46 10.62 13.47
N LYS A 157 16.74 10.60 13.89
CA LYS A 157 17.45 9.33 14.14
C LYS A 157 16.86 8.57 15.33
N GLU A 158 16.52 9.28 16.41
CA GLU A 158 15.88 8.69 17.59
C GLU A 158 14.49 8.15 17.26
N TYR A 159 13.69 8.91 16.48
CA TYR A 159 12.39 8.48 16.00
C TYR A 159 12.52 7.18 15.17
N ALA A 160 13.37 7.19 14.16
CA ALA A 160 13.60 6.05 13.28
C ALA A 160 14.11 4.81 14.04
N ALA A 161 14.94 5.00 15.07
CA ALA A 161 15.39 3.90 15.92
C ALA A 161 14.24 3.31 16.75
N ASN A 162 13.32 4.15 17.25
CA ASN A 162 12.18 3.69 18.04
C ASN A 162 11.17 2.89 17.21
N ASP A 163 11.08 3.11 15.89
CA ASP A 163 10.17 2.37 15.01
C ASP A 163 10.55 0.89 14.86
N VAL A 164 11.79 0.50 15.16
CA VAL A 164 12.23 -0.90 15.09
C VAL A 164 12.59 -1.51 16.44
N LEU A 165 12.96 -0.70 17.43
CA LEU A 165 13.54 -1.15 18.70
C LEU A 165 12.65 -2.14 19.46
N TYR A 166 11.35 -1.92 19.44
CA TYR A 166 10.39 -2.67 20.24
C TYR A 166 9.70 -3.82 19.48
N LEU A 167 10.01 -4.00 18.19
CA LEU A 167 9.32 -4.96 17.34
C LEU A 167 9.45 -6.40 17.85
N PHE A 168 10.60 -6.79 18.38
CA PHE A 168 10.80 -8.16 18.88
C PHE A 168 9.99 -8.43 20.13
N GLU A 169 10.00 -7.53 21.09
CA GLU A 169 9.22 -7.71 22.32
C GLU A 169 7.71 -7.72 22.02
N LEU A 170 7.24 -6.81 21.15
CA LEU A 170 5.85 -6.79 20.70
C LEU A 170 5.46 -8.10 20.03
N THR A 171 6.27 -8.55 19.04
CA THR A 171 6.03 -9.80 18.31
C THR A 171 5.93 -10.99 19.24
N ASP A 172 6.85 -11.13 20.19
CA ASP A 172 6.90 -12.27 21.10
C ASP A 172 5.67 -12.29 22.03
N ARG A 173 5.27 -11.12 22.58
CA ARG A 173 4.05 -11.00 23.41
C ARG A 173 2.78 -11.33 22.64
N LEU A 174 2.64 -10.77 21.43
CA LEU A 174 1.47 -10.99 20.58
C LEU A 174 1.40 -12.46 20.10
N ALA A 175 2.54 -13.06 19.74
CA ALA A 175 2.61 -14.45 19.32
C ALA A 175 2.21 -15.43 20.45
N ALA A 176 2.65 -15.16 21.68
CA ALA A 176 2.25 -15.98 22.84
C ALA A 176 0.72 -15.93 23.03
N ARG A 177 0.12 -14.75 23.01
CA ARG A 177 -1.34 -14.59 23.13
C ARG A 177 -2.11 -15.24 21.99
N LEU A 178 -1.59 -15.17 20.76
CA LEU A 178 -2.19 -15.84 19.60
C LEU A 178 -2.13 -17.37 19.75
N ALA A 179 -1.03 -17.90 20.29
CA ALA A 179 -0.88 -19.33 20.57
C ALA A 179 -1.89 -19.79 21.63
N ASP A 180 -2.04 -19.05 22.75
CA ASP A 180 -3.02 -19.32 23.80
C ASP A 180 -4.47 -19.34 23.26
N MET A 181 -4.76 -18.51 22.26
CA MET A 181 -6.07 -18.45 21.60
C MET A 181 -6.23 -19.45 20.43
N GLY A 182 -5.21 -20.26 20.12
CA GLY A 182 -5.21 -21.18 18.97
C GLY A 182 -5.19 -20.46 17.61
N ARG A 183 -4.75 -19.20 17.55
CA ARG A 183 -4.76 -18.36 16.33
C ARG A 183 -3.39 -18.17 15.68
N ALA A 184 -2.34 -18.88 16.14
CA ALA A 184 -0.99 -18.77 15.61
C ALA A 184 -0.93 -19.06 14.09
N GLN A 185 -1.67 -20.09 13.65
CA GLN A 185 -1.76 -20.45 12.22
C GLN A 185 -2.42 -19.34 11.40
N TRP A 186 -3.41 -18.64 11.93
CA TRP A 186 -4.05 -17.51 11.25
C TRP A 186 -3.06 -16.39 10.96
N ALA A 187 -2.23 -16.03 11.95
CA ALA A 187 -1.18 -15.04 11.78
C ALA A 187 -0.15 -15.46 10.73
N ALA A 188 0.23 -16.74 10.70
CA ALA A 188 1.13 -17.28 9.69
C ALA A 188 0.55 -17.13 8.27
N GLU A 189 -0.73 -17.47 8.08
CA GLU A 189 -1.41 -17.34 6.78
C GLU A 189 -1.56 -15.88 6.33
N GLU A 190 -1.87 -14.96 7.23
CA GLU A 190 -1.94 -13.52 6.92
C GLU A 190 -0.57 -12.95 6.55
N ASN A 191 0.48 -13.30 7.30
CA ASN A 191 1.84 -12.89 7.01
C ASN A 191 2.33 -13.46 5.67
N GLN A 192 2.03 -14.73 5.38
CA GLN A 192 2.33 -15.35 4.09
C GLN A 192 1.65 -14.61 2.93
N ALA A 193 0.43 -14.13 3.14
CA ALA A 193 -0.28 -13.35 2.12
C ALA A 193 0.38 -11.99 1.83
N LEU A 194 1.05 -11.37 2.81
CA LEU A 194 1.84 -10.16 2.60
C LEU A 194 3.02 -10.42 1.65
N GLU A 195 3.63 -11.59 1.69
CA GLU A 195 4.72 -11.96 0.77
C GLU A 195 4.28 -12.02 -0.71
N ALA A 196 2.99 -12.18 -0.97
CA ALA A 196 2.41 -12.20 -2.31
C ALA A 196 1.98 -10.79 -2.81
N VAL A 197 2.04 -9.78 -1.95
CA VAL A 197 1.67 -8.40 -2.33
C VAL A 197 2.66 -7.87 -3.35
N ARG A 198 2.14 -7.32 -4.46
CA ARG A 198 2.93 -6.72 -5.54
C ARG A 198 2.39 -5.36 -5.88
N TYR A 199 3.30 -4.48 -6.30
CA TYR A 199 2.91 -3.20 -6.87
C TYR A 199 2.32 -3.41 -8.27
N GLY A 200 1.11 -2.91 -8.46
CA GLY A 200 0.47 -3.01 -9.77
C GLY A 200 1.05 -1.99 -10.74
N ARG A 201 2.11 -2.37 -11.46
CA ARG A 201 2.88 -1.50 -12.38
C ARG A 201 2.08 -1.01 -13.58
N ASP A 202 1.07 -1.77 -14.00
CA ASP A 202 0.31 -1.51 -15.21
C ASP A 202 -1.14 -1.12 -14.86
N GLU A 203 -1.33 0.11 -14.39
CA GLU A 203 -2.66 0.69 -14.39
C GLU A 203 -2.91 1.31 -15.77
N PRO A 204 -3.70 0.68 -16.65
CA PRO A 204 -3.88 1.15 -18.03
C PRO A 204 -4.57 2.52 -18.08
N ARG A 205 -5.22 2.93 -16.98
CA ARG A 205 -5.92 4.21 -16.85
C ARG A 205 -5.65 4.88 -15.50
N PRO A 206 -4.44 5.39 -15.26
CA PRO A 206 -4.08 6.01 -13.98
C PRO A 206 -4.93 7.25 -13.65
N TRP A 207 -5.53 7.88 -14.65
CA TRP A 207 -6.46 9.01 -14.49
C TRP A 207 -7.86 8.62 -14.00
N ALA A 208 -8.28 7.36 -14.14
CA ALA A 208 -9.67 6.93 -13.90
C ALA A 208 -10.16 7.22 -12.48
N ARG A 209 -9.30 6.99 -11.47
CA ARG A 209 -9.64 7.28 -10.07
C ARG A 209 -9.90 8.78 -9.84
N ASN A 210 -9.06 9.64 -10.40
CA ASN A 210 -9.23 11.08 -10.31
C ASN A 210 -10.46 11.54 -11.10
N ALA A 211 -10.66 11.03 -12.31
CA ALA A 211 -11.85 11.33 -13.10
C ALA A 211 -13.16 10.99 -12.35
N ALA A 212 -13.23 9.82 -11.71
CA ALA A 212 -14.37 9.43 -10.90
C ALA A 212 -14.56 10.34 -9.67
N LYS A 213 -13.48 10.66 -8.94
CA LYS A 213 -13.51 11.55 -7.78
C LYS A 213 -14.06 12.93 -8.14
N PHE A 214 -13.65 13.48 -9.28
CA PHE A 214 -14.05 14.81 -9.76
C PHE A 214 -15.29 14.78 -10.64
N LYS A 215 -15.94 13.62 -10.81
CA LYS A 215 -17.18 13.43 -11.60
C LYS A 215 -17.03 14.00 -13.02
N ILE A 216 -15.92 13.67 -13.70
CA ILE A 216 -15.66 14.09 -15.08
C ILE A 216 -16.69 13.42 -15.98
N ALA A 217 -17.40 14.24 -16.77
CA ALA A 217 -18.43 13.75 -17.69
C ALA A 217 -17.79 13.01 -18.90
N PRO A 218 -18.51 12.08 -19.55
CA PRO A 218 -17.98 11.32 -20.69
C PRO A 218 -17.39 12.21 -21.78
N GLN A 219 -18.04 13.31 -22.14
CA GLN A 219 -17.57 14.26 -23.15
C GLN A 219 -16.31 15.05 -22.73
N GLU A 220 -16.02 15.16 -21.42
CA GLU A 220 -14.84 15.85 -20.87
C GLU A 220 -13.64 14.89 -20.74
N MET A 221 -13.92 13.58 -20.81
CA MET A 221 -12.93 12.54 -20.51
C MET A 221 -11.71 12.57 -21.45
N PRO A 222 -11.83 12.77 -22.76
CA PRO A 222 -10.67 12.84 -23.63
C PRO A 222 -9.72 13.96 -23.25
N VAL A 223 -10.25 15.15 -22.98
CA VAL A 223 -9.46 16.32 -22.53
C VAL A 223 -8.81 16.05 -21.18
N PHE A 224 -9.57 15.53 -20.22
CA PHE A 224 -9.04 15.20 -18.89
C PHE A 224 -7.88 14.22 -18.97
N ARG A 225 -8.00 13.17 -19.76
CA ARG A 225 -6.97 12.16 -19.98
C ARG A 225 -5.68 12.77 -20.54
N GLU A 226 -5.77 13.58 -21.60
CA GLU A 226 -4.59 14.17 -22.22
C GLU A 226 -3.93 15.23 -21.31
N LEU A 227 -4.72 16.02 -20.59
CA LEU A 227 -4.19 16.92 -19.55
C LEU A 227 -3.49 16.16 -18.41
N TYR A 228 -4.03 15.01 -18.02
CA TYR A 228 -3.42 14.16 -16.99
C TYR A 228 -2.05 13.65 -17.45
N LYS A 229 -1.96 13.15 -18.70
CA LYS A 229 -0.71 12.67 -19.31
C LYS A 229 0.33 13.79 -19.45
N LEU A 230 -0.08 14.96 -19.92
CA LEU A 230 0.79 16.14 -20.05
C LEU A 230 1.33 16.55 -18.67
N ARG A 231 0.46 16.63 -17.67
CA ARG A 231 0.85 16.92 -16.29
C ARG A 231 1.90 15.94 -15.77
N ASP A 232 1.67 14.65 -15.98
CA ASP A 232 2.56 13.58 -15.54
C ASP A 232 3.93 13.66 -16.21
N ALA A 233 3.96 13.89 -17.52
CA ALA A 233 5.20 14.06 -18.28
C ALA A 233 6.04 15.25 -17.78
N VAL A 234 5.39 16.40 -17.55
CA VAL A 234 6.06 17.61 -17.01
C VAL A 234 6.52 17.37 -15.57
N ALA A 235 5.71 16.75 -14.75
CA ALA A 235 6.05 16.43 -13.36
C ALA A 235 7.30 15.54 -13.29
N ARG A 236 7.36 14.51 -14.12
CA ARG A 236 8.50 13.60 -14.23
C ARG A 236 9.78 14.32 -14.68
N GLN A 237 9.69 15.19 -15.69
CA GLN A 237 10.84 15.97 -16.16
C GLN A 237 11.36 16.93 -15.10
N LEU A 238 10.47 17.52 -14.31
CA LEU A 238 10.83 18.50 -13.26
C LEU A 238 11.21 17.83 -11.94
N ASP A 239 11.11 16.50 -11.84
CA ASP A 239 11.23 15.74 -10.60
C ASP A 239 10.37 16.34 -9.47
N ARG A 240 9.10 16.60 -9.76
CA ARG A 240 8.16 17.19 -8.82
C ARG A 240 6.82 16.47 -8.79
N PRO A 241 6.12 16.50 -7.65
CA PRO A 241 4.78 15.94 -7.57
C PRO A 241 3.84 16.49 -8.64
N PRO A 242 3.01 15.66 -9.30
CA PRO A 242 2.11 16.11 -10.37
C PRO A 242 1.18 17.25 -9.97
N TYR A 243 0.74 17.29 -8.70
CA TYR A 243 -0.12 18.37 -8.20
C TYR A 243 0.59 19.74 -8.04
N HIS A 244 1.92 19.78 -8.07
CA HIS A 244 2.70 21.02 -8.19
C HIS A 244 2.73 21.56 -9.61
N VAL A 245 2.46 20.72 -10.61
CA VAL A 245 2.37 21.13 -12.03
C VAL A 245 0.98 21.65 -12.35
N ILE A 246 -0.05 20.85 -12.04
CA ILE A 246 -1.46 21.23 -12.10
C ILE A 246 -2.15 20.52 -10.93
N SER A 247 -2.83 21.25 -10.05
CA SER A 247 -3.61 20.61 -8.98
C SER A 247 -4.74 19.74 -9.55
N ASN A 248 -5.23 18.77 -8.78
CA ASN A 248 -6.30 17.90 -9.25
C ASN A 248 -7.60 18.66 -9.53
N ASP A 249 -7.92 19.67 -8.71
CA ASP A 249 -9.09 20.52 -8.93
C ASP A 249 -8.94 21.32 -10.22
N ARG A 250 -7.76 21.92 -10.44
CA ARG A 250 -7.49 22.69 -11.66
C ARG A 250 -7.49 21.81 -12.91
N LEU A 251 -7.01 20.58 -12.81
CA LEU A 251 -7.09 19.60 -13.89
C LEU A 251 -8.54 19.32 -14.32
N ALA A 252 -9.44 19.15 -13.34
CA ALA A 252 -10.85 18.95 -13.59
C ALA A 252 -11.55 20.19 -14.19
N GLU A 253 -11.18 21.39 -13.73
CA GLU A 253 -11.68 22.64 -14.31
C GLU A 253 -11.25 22.79 -15.78
N LEU A 254 -9.99 22.52 -16.09
CA LEU A 254 -9.45 22.59 -17.45
C LEU A 254 -10.07 21.55 -18.38
N ALA A 255 -10.50 20.39 -17.86
CA ALA A 255 -11.22 19.41 -18.67
C ALA A 255 -12.61 19.92 -19.08
N ARG A 256 -13.27 20.72 -18.23
CA ARG A 256 -14.57 21.34 -18.50
C ARG A 256 -14.48 22.60 -19.35
N GLN A 257 -13.40 23.34 -19.16
CA GLN A 257 -13.15 24.61 -19.86
C GLN A 257 -11.69 24.62 -20.34
N PRO A 258 -11.41 23.99 -21.48
CA PRO A 258 -10.07 23.90 -22.05
C PRO A 258 -9.48 25.27 -22.40
N ILE A 259 -8.16 25.36 -22.39
CA ILE A 259 -7.44 26.54 -22.85
C ILE A 259 -7.23 26.41 -24.36
N GLU A 260 -7.85 27.28 -25.14
CA GLU A 260 -7.87 27.22 -26.61
C GLU A 260 -6.96 28.28 -27.27
N THR A 261 -6.58 29.31 -26.53
CA THR A 261 -5.81 30.43 -27.09
C THR A 261 -4.58 30.77 -26.24
N ALA A 262 -3.55 31.32 -26.89
CA ALA A 262 -2.35 31.80 -26.19
C ALA A 262 -2.64 32.90 -25.17
N ASN A 263 -3.68 33.70 -25.39
CA ASN A 263 -4.10 34.72 -24.42
C ASN A 263 -4.69 34.10 -23.16
N GLN A 264 -5.57 33.09 -23.30
CA GLN A 264 -6.11 32.32 -22.19
C GLN A 264 -4.98 31.63 -21.41
N LEU A 265 -4.01 31.04 -22.11
CA LEU A 265 -2.86 30.37 -21.49
C LEU A 265 -2.01 31.33 -20.67
N ARG A 266 -1.73 32.53 -21.20
CA ARG A 266 -0.97 33.56 -20.48
C ARG A 266 -1.70 34.00 -19.22
N ALA A 267 -3.01 34.20 -19.30
CA ALA A 267 -3.86 34.61 -18.19
C ALA A 267 -4.18 33.50 -17.18
N ALA A 268 -3.98 32.24 -17.55
CA ALA A 268 -4.34 31.09 -16.70
C ALA A 268 -3.51 31.04 -15.41
N ASN A 269 -4.20 30.91 -14.28
CA ASN A 269 -3.62 30.66 -12.97
C ASN A 269 -3.61 29.18 -12.61
N GLY A 270 -2.81 28.78 -11.61
CA GLY A 270 -2.77 27.41 -11.12
C GLY A 270 -2.04 26.42 -12.06
N LEU A 271 -1.21 26.92 -12.95
CA LEU A 271 -0.33 26.16 -13.83
C LEU A 271 1.13 26.42 -13.48
N HIS A 272 1.94 25.38 -13.46
CA HIS A 272 3.39 25.55 -13.36
C HIS A 272 3.92 26.37 -14.54
N PRO A 273 4.88 27.30 -14.34
CA PRO A 273 5.39 28.16 -15.41
C PRO A 273 5.89 27.42 -16.65
N GLU A 274 6.40 26.19 -16.48
CA GLU A 274 6.89 25.36 -17.59
C GLU A 274 5.78 25.01 -18.59
N LEU A 275 4.54 24.86 -18.17
CA LEU A 275 3.39 24.63 -19.05
C LEU A 275 3.05 25.83 -19.96
N LYS A 276 3.62 27.00 -19.67
CA LYS A 276 3.45 28.22 -20.46
C LYS A 276 4.60 28.43 -21.47
N ARG A 277 5.54 27.47 -21.59
CA ARG A 277 6.69 27.50 -22.49
C ARG A 277 6.60 26.36 -23.52
N ALA A 278 7.23 26.53 -24.68
CA ALA A 278 7.39 25.47 -25.63
C ALA A 278 8.25 24.31 -25.04
N PRO A 279 7.97 23.04 -25.36
CA PRO A 279 6.89 22.58 -26.23
C PRO A 279 5.55 22.38 -25.52
N TYR A 280 5.48 22.53 -24.20
CA TYR A 280 4.30 22.19 -23.40
C TYR A 280 3.12 23.16 -23.60
N ALA A 281 3.41 24.43 -23.86
CA ALA A 281 2.39 25.43 -24.21
C ALA A 281 1.62 25.02 -25.47
N GLU A 282 2.34 24.56 -26.48
CA GLU A 282 1.77 24.09 -27.75
C GLU A 282 0.92 22.83 -27.53
N GLN A 283 1.41 21.88 -26.74
CA GLN A 283 0.67 20.64 -26.39
C GLN A 283 -0.61 20.96 -25.63
N LEU A 284 -0.55 21.89 -24.65
CA LEU A 284 -1.72 22.28 -23.87
C LEU A 284 -2.78 22.97 -24.74
N LEU A 285 -2.37 23.84 -25.66
CA LEU A 285 -3.27 24.48 -26.63
C LEU A 285 -3.88 23.45 -27.60
N ALA A 286 -3.08 22.48 -28.08
CA ALA A 286 -3.57 21.43 -28.94
C ALA A 286 -4.64 20.56 -28.24
N ILE A 287 -4.48 20.28 -26.95
CA ILE A 287 -5.50 19.56 -26.17
C ILE A 287 -6.84 20.32 -26.15
N GLY A 288 -6.79 21.66 -26.08
CA GLY A 288 -8.01 22.49 -26.05
C GLY A 288 -8.67 22.68 -27.41
N THR A 289 -7.94 22.52 -28.51
CA THR A 289 -8.44 22.88 -29.84
C THR A 289 -8.62 21.69 -30.78
N THR A 290 -8.14 20.50 -30.41
CA THR A 290 -8.21 19.30 -31.26
C THR A 290 -9.40 18.46 -30.84
N ASP A 291 -10.10 17.86 -31.81
CA ASP A 291 -11.08 16.81 -31.54
C ASP A 291 -10.35 15.54 -31.09
N LEU A 292 -10.41 15.27 -29.80
CA LEU A 292 -9.68 14.17 -29.19
C LEU A 292 -10.51 12.88 -29.25
N PRO A 293 -9.90 11.76 -29.68
CA PRO A 293 -10.63 10.51 -29.78
C PRO A 293 -11.03 9.96 -28.42
N ASP A 294 -12.19 9.31 -28.39
CA ASP A 294 -12.58 8.48 -27.27
C ASP A 294 -11.62 7.31 -27.09
N GLU A 295 -11.44 6.88 -25.86
CA GLU A 295 -10.61 5.72 -25.57
C GLU A 295 -11.40 4.43 -25.78
N ALA A 296 -10.80 3.49 -26.48
CA ALA A 296 -11.39 2.16 -26.64
C ALA A 296 -11.68 1.52 -25.28
N PRO A 297 -12.79 0.80 -25.11
CA PRO A 297 -13.06 0.06 -23.89
C PRO A 297 -11.91 -0.86 -23.53
N LEU A 298 -11.50 -0.87 -22.25
CA LEU A 298 -10.49 -1.82 -21.76
C LEU A 298 -10.99 -3.25 -21.98
N PRO A 299 -10.10 -4.18 -22.39
CA PRO A 299 -10.37 -5.60 -22.36
C PRO A 299 -10.86 -6.04 -20.96
N PRO A 300 -11.74 -7.03 -20.85
CA PRO A 300 -12.33 -7.45 -19.58
C PRO A 300 -11.30 -7.78 -18.50
N ASP A 301 -10.19 -8.39 -18.86
CA ASP A 301 -9.06 -8.78 -18.02
C ASP A 301 -8.25 -7.59 -17.45
N GLN A 302 -8.31 -6.42 -18.11
CA GLN A 302 -7.62 -5.19 -17.69
C GLN A 302 -8.51 -4.23 -16.89
N ARG A 303 -9.76 -4.55 -16.68
CA ARG A 303 -10.71 -3.71 -15.93
C ARG A 303 -10.49 -3.90 -14.42
N LYS A 304 -9.60 -3.12 -13.82
CA LYS A 304 -9.29 -3.18 -12.37
C LYS A 304 -10.40 -2.62 -11.46
N PHE A 305 -11.37 -1.91 -11.99
CA PHE A 305 -12.56 -1.52 -11.23
C PHE A 305 -13.68 -2.50 -11.56
N PRO A 306 -14.35 -3.03 -10.52
CA PRO A 306 -15.52 -3.84 -10.74
C PRO A 306 -16.59 -2.94 -11.35
N PHE A 307 -16.62 -2.82 -12.67
CA PHE A 307 -17.91 -2.72 -13.31
C PHE A 307 -18.60 -4.02 -12.93
N ARG A 308 -19.54 -3.96 -11.98
CA ARG A 308 -20.39 -5.10 -11.67
C ARG A 308 -20.79 -5.70 -13.01
N ARG A 309 -20.24 -6.87 -13.29
CA ARG A 309 -20.59 -7.62 -14.50
C ARG A 309 -22.11 -7.71 -14.44
N ARG A 310 -22.81 -7.15 -15.41
CA ARG A 310 -24.27 -7.32 -15.47
C ARG A 310 -24.51 -8.81 -15.67
N LEU A 311 -24.67 -9.50 -14.57
CA LEU A 311 -25.10 -10.88 -14.58
C LEU A 311 -26.58 -10.87 -14.93
N ASN A 312 -27.00 -11.77 -15.82
CA ASN A 312 -28.39 -11.88 -16.25
C ASN A 312 -28.92 -13.27 -15.90
N GLY A 313 -30.21 -13.36 -15.66
CA GLY A 313 -30.90 -14.63 -15.41
C GLY A 313 -30.36 -15.40 -14.21
N ALA A 314 -30.13 -16.72 -14.39
CA ALA A 314 -29.70 -17.63 -13.30
C ALA A 314 -28.38 -17.22 -12.63
N ALA A 315 -27.46 -16.58 -13.35
CA ALA A 315 -26.18 -16.10 -12.77
C ALA A 315 -26.42 -14.93 -11.81
N ALA A 316 -27.32 -14.00 -12.16
CA ALA A 316 -27.69 -12.88 -11.28
C ALA A 316 -28.34 -13.38 -9.97
N ASN A 317 -29.27 -14.33 -10.07
CA ASN A 317 -29.92 -14.93 -8.90
C ASN A 317 -28.94 -15.64 -8.00
N ARG A 318 -27.94 -16.37 -8.55
CA ARG A 318 -26.89 -17.02 -7.76
C ARG A 318 -25.96 -16.00 -7.08
N ALA A 319 -25.61 -14.91 -7.75
CA ALA A 319 -24.79 -13.85 -7.17
C ALA A 319 -25.51 -13.17 -5.99
N GLU A 320 -26.81 -12.88 -6.13
CA GLU A 320 -27.64 -12.29 -5.08
C GLU A 320 -27.82 -13.24 -3.89
N ALA A 321 -28.08 -14.53 -4.14
CA ALA A 321 -28.15 -15.53 -3.08
C ALA A 321 -26.82 -15.66 -2.32
N ARG A 322 -25.70 -15.66 -3.05
CA ARG A 322 -24.36 -15.70 -2.45
C ARG A 322 -24.06 -14.45 -1.62
N GLU A 323 -24.38 -13.25 -2.13
CA GLU A 323 -24.20 -12.00 -1.38
C GLU A 323 -25.02 -12.03 -0.08
N THR A 324 -26.26 -12.47 -0.16
CA THR A 324 -27.15 -12.62 1.00
C THR A 324 -26.56 -13.58 2.03
N LEU A 325 -26.07 -14.74 1.62
CA LEU A 325 -25.45 -15.72 2.49
C LEU A 325 -24.18 -15.17 3.14
N LEU A 326 -23.29 -14.54 2.37
CA LEU A 326 -22.04 -13.94 2.91
C LEU A 326 -22.32 -12.82 3.92
N LEU A 327 -23.35 -12.01 3.69
CA LEU A 327 -23.78 -10.98 4.63
C LEU A 327 -24.39 -11.60 5.90
N ALA A 328 -25.17 -12.67 5.79
CA ALA A 328 -25.70 -13.42 6.94
C ALA A 328 -24.56 -14.03 7.76
N LEU A 329 -23.60 -14.71 7.13
CA LEU A 329 -22.43 -15.30 7.79
C LEU A 329 -21.58 -14.21 8.47
N LYS A 330 -21.41 -13.05 7.83
CA LYS A 330 -20.72 -11.91 8.45
C LYS A 330 -21.45 -11.42 9.70
N ALA A 331 -22.77 -11.35 9.67
CA ALA A 331 -23.59 -10.96 10.83
C ALA A 331 -23.50 -11.98 11.97
N HIS A 332 -23.51 -13.27 11.66
CA HIS A 332 -23.32 -14.34 12.65
C HIS A 332 -21.94 -14.29 13.30
N LEU A 333 -20.87 -14.10 12.49
CA LEU A 333 -19.51 -13.90 13.01
C LEU A 333 -19.42 -12.64 13.91
N ALA A 334 -20.11 -11.55 13.54
CA ALA A 334 -20.10 -10.34 14.33
C ALA A 334 -20.79 -10.53 15.70
N ALA A 335 -21.85 -11.32 15.73
CA ALA A 335 -22.54 -11.69 16.98
C ALA A 335 -21.70 -12.63 17.86
N ASP A 336 -20.99 -13.57 17.24
CA ASP A 336 -20.22 -14.60 17.94
C ASP A 336 -18.82 -14.12 18.40
N GLN A 337 -18.13 -13.32 17.58
CA GLN A 337 -16.71 -12.97 17.77
C GLN A 337 -16.41 -11.46 17.69
N GLY A 338 -17.44 -10.65 17.52
CA GLY A 338 -17.33 -9.21 17.41
C GLY A 338 -17.18 -8.69 15.97
N PRO A 339 -17.53 -7.41 15.74
CA PRO A 339 -17.60 -6.82 14.40
C PRO A 339 -16.22 -6.70 13.73
N VAL A 340 -15.14 -6.54 14.49
CA VAL A 340 -13.78 -6.45 13.94
C VAL A 340 -13.38 -7.80 13.33
N MET A 341 -13.57 -8.90 14.06
CA MET A 341 -13.26 -10.23 13.56
C MET A 341 -14.11 -10.58 12.33
N ALA A 342 -15.41 -10.27 12.36
CA ALA A 342 -16.28 -10.48 11.22
C ALA A 342 -15.80 -9.70 9.96
N ASN A 343 -15.31 -8.48 10.14
CA ASN A 343 -14.77 -7.69 9.03
C ASN A 343 -13.41 -8.19 8.54
N MET A 344 -12.58 -8.77 9.40
CA MET A 344 -11.34 -9.44 9.00
C MET A 344 -11.60 -10.70 8.18
N VAL A 345 -12.60 -11.49 8.60
CA VAL A 345 -13.00 -12.71 7.85
C VAL A 345 -13.64 -12.35 6.53
N LEU A 346 -14.59 -11.40 6.53
CA LEU A 346 -15.37 -10.99 5.38
C LEU A 346 -15.43 -9.45 5.28
N SER A 347 -14.38 -8.82 4.74
CA SER A 347 -14.48 -7.40 4.38
C SER A 347 -15.51 -7.19 3.28
N ASN A 348 -16.13 -6.01 3.20
CA ASN A 348 -17.09 -5.69 2.13
C ASN A 348 -16.48 -5.83 0.73
N ARG A 349 -15.18 -5.53 0.59
CA ARG A 349 -14.46 -5.73 -0.67
C ARG A 349 -14.33 -7.22 -1.00
N LEU A 350 -13.95 -8.05 -0.04
CA LEU A 350 -13.82 -9.48 -0.24
C LEU A 350 -15.16 -10.13 -0.59
N ILE A 351 -16.27 -9.69 0.04
CA ILE A 351 -17.62 -10.12 -0.33
C ILE A 351 -17.90 -9.79 -1.80
N ALA A 352 -17.64 -8.54 -2.22
CA ALA A 352 -17.83 -8.14 -3.61
C ALA A 352 -16.99 -8.98 -4.57
N ASP A 353 -15.71 -9.21 -4.25
CA ASP A 353 -14.80 -10.02 -5.08
C ASP A 353 -15.30 -11.48 -5.20
N ILE A 354 -15.77 -12.10 -4.11
CA ILE A 354 -16.34 -13.45 -4.11
C ILE A 354 -17.65 -13.51 -4.93
N VAL A 355 -18.51 -12.51 -4.78
CA VAL A 355 -19.78 -12.43 -5.52
C VAL A 355 -19.54 -12.27 -7.02
N GLU A 356 -18.55 -11.50 -7.43
CA GLU A 356 -18.27 -11.24 -8.85
C GLU A 356 -17.47 -12.36 -9.53
N GLN A 357 -16.54 -12.96 -8.82
CA GLN A 357 -15.60 -13.95 -9.41
C GLN A 357 -16.04 -15.40 -9.18
N GLY A 358 -17.00 -15.62 -8.27
CA GLY A 358 -17.42 -16.98 -7.93
C GLY A 358 -16.36 -17.80 -7.21
N ALA A 359 -15.39 -17.15 -6.57
CA ALA A 359 -14.20 -17.82 -6.06
C ALA A 359 -14.10 -17.76 -4.53
N ALA A 360 -14.34 -18.87 -3.87
CA ALA A 360 -13.85 -19.09 -2.50
C ALA A 360 -12.32 -19.08 -2.40
N GLY A 361 -11.59 -19.13 -3.53
CA GLY A 361 -10.13 -19.08 -3.58
C GLY A 361 -9.50 -17.74 -3.13
N ALA A 362 -10.31 -16.68 -2.95
CA ALA A 362 -9.86 -15.44 -2.33
C ALA A 362 -9.81 -15.51 -0.79
N LEU A 363 -10.45 -16.53 -0.19
CA LEU A 363 -10.45 -16.75 1.26
C LEU A 363 -9.25 -17.59 1.68
N ARG A 364 -8.58 -17.15 2.75
CA ARG A 364 -7.52 -17.95 3.39
C ARG A 364 -8.12 -19.16 4.12
N PRO A 365 -7.34 -20.23 4.35
CA PRO A 365 -7.81 -21.43 5.04
C PRO A 365 -8.46 -21.13 6.40
N TRP A 366 -7.88 -20.25 7.21
CA TRP A 366 -8.46 -19.88 8.50
C TRP A 366 -9.82 -19.16 8.37
N GLN A 367 -9.97 -18.30 7.36
CA GLN A 367 -11.25 -17.61 7.07
C GLN A 367 -12.31 -18.63 6.65
N GLN A 368 -11.94 -19.57 5.76
CA GLN A 368 -12.84 -20.65 5.35
C GLN A 368 -13.29 -21.51 6.53
N GLN A 369 -12.36 -21.84 7.44
CA GLN A 369 -12.68 -22.62 8.64
C GLN A 369 -13.71 -21.92 9.51
N LEU A 370 -13.53 -20.61 9.78
CA LEU A 370 -14.49 -19.83 10.58
C LEU A 370 -15.85 -19.68 9.90
N LEU A 371 -15.86 -19.47 8.58
CA LEU A 371 -17.11 -19.37 7.83
C LEU A 371 -17.87 -20.69 7.80
N LYS A 372 -17.19 -21.82 7.64
CA LYS A 372 -17.81 -23.16 7.73
C LYS A 372 -18.40 -23.40 9.11
N ALA A 373 -17.64 -23.12 10.16
CA ALA A 373 -18.12 -23.29 11.54
C ALA A 373 -19.34 -22.38 11.83
N ALA A 374 -19.33 -21.13 11.33
CA ALA A 374 -20.47 -20.23 11.48
C ALA A 374 -21.70 -20.76 10.69
N ALA A 375 -21.51 -21.23 9.47
CA ALA A 375 -22.58 -21.80 8.66
C ALA A 375 -23.21 -23.05 9.33
N GLU A 376 -22.41 -23.98 9.80
CA GLU A 376 -22.87 -25.18 10.53
C GLU A 376 -23.67 -24.79 11.80
N LYS A 377 -23.14 -23.84 12.59
CA LYS A 377 -23.79 -23.38 13.83
C LYS A 377 -25.15 -22.76 13.60
N HIS A 378 -25.32 -22.02 12.50
CA HIS A 378 -26.51 -21.23 12.20
C HIS A 378 -27.42 -21.86 11.13
N GLY A 379 -27.09 -23.07 10.63
CA GLY A 379 -27.89 -23.83 9.66
C GLY A 379 -27.85 -23.26 8.25
N GLU A 380 -26.75 -22.57 7.89
CA GLU A 380 -26.52 -22.03 6.56
C GLU A 380 -25.76 -23.01 5.67
N ASP A 381 -25.97 -22.95 4.36
CA ASP A 381 -25.32 -23.82 3.38
C ASP A 381 -24.03 -23.20 2.85
N TYR A 382 -22.88 -23.51 3.44
CA TYR A 382 -21.59 -22.98 3.03
C TYR A 382 -21.19 -23.36 1.59
N ASP A 383 -21.68 -24.48 1.05
CA ASP A 383 -21.30 -24.91 -0.30
C ASP A 383 -21.73 -23.91 -1.38
N GLN A 384 -22.76 -23.10 -1.12
CA GLN A 384 -23.19 -22.02 -1.99
C GLN A 384 -22.14 -20.88 -2.10
N VAL A 385 -21.26 -20.70 -1.11
CA VAL A 385 -20.16 -19.72 -1.17
C VAL A 385 -19.11 -20.14 -2.21
N ALA A 386 -18.81 -21.43 -2.30
CA ALA A 386 -17.78 -21.99 -3.16
C ALA A 386 -18.29 -22.37 -4.57
N ALA A 387 -19.60 -22.46 -4.76
CA ALA A 387 -20.18 -22.90 -6.03
C ALA A 387 -19.72 -22.04 -7.22
N PRO A 388 -19.30 -22.60 -8.36
CA PRO A 388 -19.02 -21.85 -9.57
C PRO A 388 -20.30 -21.20 -10.12
N PHE A 389 -20.12 -20.16 -10.98
CA PHE A 389 -21.23 -19.51 -11.65
C PHE A 389 -21.89 -20.38 -12.70
#